data_1c9f3d7b0af2646a9a7dc08c69d0af29
#
_entry.id   1c9f3d7b0af2646a9a7dc08c69d0af29
#
_cell.length_a   1.000
_cell.length_b   1.000
_cell.length_c   1.000
_cell.angle_alpha   90.00
_cell.angle_beta   90.00
_cell.angle_gamma   90.00
#
_symmetry.space_group_name_H-M   'P 1'
#
loop_
_entity.id
_entity.type
_entity.pdbx_description
1 polymer ?
#
loop_
_entity_poly.entity_id
_entity_poly.type
_entity_poly.pdbx_seq_one_letter_code
_entity_poly.pdbx_strand_id
1 'polypeptide(L)'
;MLRLEHIFKTYYVGDETVHALDDASLHIKPNEFVAICGPSGSGKTTLMNVMGCLDLPDSGSYVLDGVDIAECTDKELSLIRSEKIGFVFQQFNLLDSMSALENVELPLIYQRHSQRERIERAKLALDQVGLGNRMQHRPSQLSGGQQQRVAIARALASNSRVILADEPTGNLDSKSGNDIMRLIDKLSEQNYTIVLITHNDDVARLAQRIVYVRDGRLFDTLEEADAV
;
A
#
# COMPACT_ATOMS: atom_id res chain seq x y z
N MET A 1 -7.42 0.92 -13.62
CA MET A 1 -7.58 0.87 -12.15
C MET A 1 -7.09 2.16 -11.50
N LEU A 2 -5.79 2.45 -11.53
CA LEU A 2 -5.24 3.76 -11.11
C LEU A 2 -4.65 4.47 -12.32
N ARG A 3 -4.96 5.75 -12.49
CA ARG A 3 -4.41 6.59 -13.56
C ARG A 3 -4.03 7.95 -12.98
N LEU A 4 -2.73 8.20 -12.91
CA LEU A 4 -2.13 9.46 -12.53
C LEU A 4 -1.55 10.09 -13.79
N GLU A 5 -1.84 11.37 -14.05
CA GLU A 5 -1.37 12.09 -15.21
C GLU A 5 -0.86 13.47 -14.79
N HIS A 6 0.40 13.74 -15.12
CA HIS A 6 1.06 15.02 -14.88
C HIS A 6 0.94 15.47 -13.41
N ILE A 7 1.21 14.55 -12.46
CA ILE A 7 1.12 14.82 -11.03
C ILE A 7 2.32 15.63 -10.57
N PHE A 8 2.02 16.74 -9.90
CA PHE A 8 2.99 17.56 -9.18
C PHE A 8 2.66 17.59 -7.71
N LYS A 9 3.70 17.51 -6.87
CA LYS A 9 3.58 17.65 -5.41
C LYS A 9 4.80 18.33 -4.83
N THR A 10 4.58 19.43 -4.13
CA THR A 10 5.62 20.25 -3.51
C THR A 10 5.38 20.37 -2.02
N TYR A 11 6.42 20.22 -1.23
CA TYR A 11 6.39 20.50 0.21
C TYR A 11 7.28 21.68 0.55
N TYR A 12 6.85 22.47 1.53
CA TYR A 12 7.61 23.59 2.08
C TYR A 12 8.12 23.20 3.47
N VAL A 13 9.44 23.11 3.63
CA VAL A 13 10.09 22.72 4.88
C VAL A 13 10.97 23.89 5.33
N GLY A 14 10.46 24.76 6.20
CA GLY A 14 11.12 26.04 6.53
C GLY A 14 11.20 26.92 5.29
N ASP A 15 12.43 27.32 4.92
CA ASP A 15 12.73 28.14 3.73
C ASP A 15 13.00 27.29 2.47
N GLU A 16 13.00 25.97 2.59
CA GLU A 16 13.29 25.07 1.47
C GLU A 16 12.01 24.58 0.78
N THR A 17 12.08 24.53 -0.56
CA THR A 17 11.01 23.98 -1.40
C THR A 17 11.45 22.62 -1.95
N VAL A 18 10.70 21.57 -1.65
CA VAL A 18 10.97 20.22 -2.11
C VAL A 18 9.90 19.79 -3.12
N HIS A 19 10.31 19.64 -4.38
CA HIS A 19 9.45 19.08 -5.43
C HIS A 19 9.47 17.55 -5.32
N ALA A 20 8.55 17.01 -4.54
CA ALA A 20 8.52 15.58 -4.23
C ALA A 20 7.98 14.72 -5.38
N LEU A 21 7.08 15.30 -6.22
CA LEU A 21 6.68 14.75 -7.52
C LEU A 21 6.75 15.89 -8.55
N ASP A 22 7.33 15.59 -9.71
CA ASP A 22 7.56 16.52 -10.81
C ASP A 22 7.17 15.85 -12.14
N ASP A 23 5.96 16.15 -12.62
CA ASP A 23 5.38 15.58 -13.84
C ASP A 23 5.24 14.04 -13.79
N ALA A 24 4.87 13.50 -12.63
CA ALA A 24 4.75 12.07 -12.44
C ALA A 24 3.48 11.52 -13.11
N SER A 25 3.63 10.58 -14.05
CA SER A 25 2.52 9.94 -14.74
C SER A 25 2.63 8.41 -14.61
N LEU A 26 1.53 7.75 -14.20
CA LEU A 26 1.50 6.30 -13.96
C LEU A 26 0.12 5.73 -14.25
N HIS A 27 0.08 4.66 -15.03
CA HIS A 27 -1.15 3.91 -15.24
C HIS A 27 -0.96 2.46 -14.78
N ILE A 28 -1.80 2.02 -13.84
CA ILE A 28 -1.82 0.66 -13.31
C ILE A 28 -3.16 0.02 -13.67
N LYS A 29 -3.08 -1.13 -14.36
CA LYS A 29 -4.25 -1.89 -14.80
C LYS A 29 -4.86 -2.69 -13.65
N PRO A 30 -6.14 -3.12 -13.76
CA PRO A 30 -6.68 -4.09 -12.82
C PRO A 30 -5.84 -5.38 -12.82
N ASN A 31 -5.63 -5.95 -11.63
CA ASN A 31 -4.89 -7.20 -11.41
C ASN A 31 -3.41 -7.14 -11.85
N GLU A 32 -2.85 -5.95 -11.95
CA GLU A 32 -1.42 -5.77 -12.24
C GLU A 32 -0.63 -5.75 -10.94
N PHE A 33 0.51 -6.44 -10.92
CA PHE A 33 1.50 -6.35 -9.87
C PHE A 33 2.66 -5.48 -10.35
N VAL A 34 2.77 -4.28 -9.80
CA VAL A 34 3.79 -3.28 -10.14
C VAL A 34 4.70 -3.04 -8.96
N ALA A 35 6.01 -3.04 -9.19
CA ALA A 35 6.99 -2.56 -8.22
C ALA A 35 7.40 -1.12 -8.56
N ILE A 36 7.55 -0.29 -7.54
CA ILE A 36 8.06 1.08 -7.64
C ILE A 36 9.39 1.14 -6.91
N CYS A 37 10.46 1.37 -7.66
CA CYS A 37 11.84 1.38 -7.17
C CYS A 37 12.46 2.76 -7.27
N GLY A 38 13.49 3.00 -6.46
CA GLY A 38 14.28 4.24 -6.52
C GLY A 38 15.04 4.50 -5.22
N PRO A 39 16.01 5.42 -5.23
CA PRO A 39 16.79 5.76 -4.06
C PRO A 39 15.94 6.41 -2.95
N SER A 40 16.49 6.51 -1.74
CA SER A 40 15.83 7.26 -0.66
C SER A 40 15.66 8.73 -1.07
N GLY A 41 14.52 9.32 -0.73
CA GLY A 41 14.20 10.70 -1.08
C GLY A 41 13.71 10.94 -2.52
N SER A 42 13.62 9.92 -3.37
CA SER A 42 13.21 10.08 -4.78
C SER A 42 11.73 10.42 -5.00
N GLY A 43 10.89 10.42 -3.97
CA GLY A 43 9.44 10.71 -4.09
C GLY A 43 8.52 9.50 -3.94
N LYS A 44 9.04 8.28 -3.71
CA LYS A 44 8.22 7.03 -3.60
C LYS A 44 7.13 7.11 -2.55
N THR A 45 7.46 7.56 -1.34
CA THR A 45 6.48 7.69 -0.24
C THR A 45 5.42 8.73 -0.57
N THR A 46 5.81 9.85 -1.21
CA THR A 46 4.85 10.85 -1.69
C THR A 46 3.92 10.27 -2.75
N LEU A 47 4.47 9.55 -3.72
CA LEU A 47 3.68 8.87 -4.75
C LEU A 47 2.68 7.88 -4.13
N MET A 48 3.13 7.09 -3.14
CA MET A 48 2.25 6.17 -2.42
C MET A 48 1.15 6.92 -1.66
N ASN A 49 1.47 8.02 -0.99
CA ASN A 49 0.49 8.82 -0.27
C ASN A 49 -0.57 9.39 -1.22
N VAL A 50 -0.16 9.86 -2.39
CA VAL A 50 -1.10 10.33 -3.44
C VAL A 50 -1.95 9.17 -3.94
N MET A 51 -1.36 8.04 -4.34
CA MET A 51 -2.10 6.85 -4.77
C MET A 51 -3.05 6.34 -3.69
N GLY A 52 -2.64 6.45 -2.43
CA GLY A 52 -3.40 6.05 -1.26
C GLY A 52 -4.48 7.04 -0.83
N CYS A 53 -4.65 8.16 -1.53
CA CYS A 53 -5.52 9.26 -1.11
C CYS A 53 -5.23 9.75 0.33
N LEU A 54 -4.00 9.59 0.83
CA LEU A 54 -3.53 10.12 2.10
C LEU A 54 -3.08 11.57 1.98
N ASP A 55 -2.65 11.95 0.77
CA ASP A 55 -2.34 13.32 0.37
C ASP A 55 -2.93 13.57 -1.03
N LEU A 56 -3.18 14.84 -1.35
CA LEU A 56 -3.65 15.24 -2.67
C LEU A 56 -2.51 15.84 -3.48
N PRO A 57 -2.48 15.63 -4.81
CA PRO A 57 -1.53 16.33 -5.67
C PRO A 57 -1.84 17.83 -5.69
N ASP A 58 -0.83 18.64 -5.94
CA ASP A 58 -0.98 20.11 -6.11
C ASP A 58 -1.56 20.43 -7.48
N SER A 59 -1.27 19.59 -8.47
CA SER A 59 -1.85 19.65 -9.83
C SER A 59 -1.71 18.30 -10.53
N GLY A 60 -2.36 18.17 -11.69
CA GLY A 60 -2.48 16.92 -12.44
C GLY A 60 -3.84 16.28 -12.25
N SER A 61 -4.01 15.07 -12.78
CA SER A 61 -5.25 14.29 -12.69
C SER A 61 -4.99 12.94 -12.03
N TYR A 62 -5.81 12.57 -11.06
CA TYR A 62 -5.78 11.25 -10.47
C TYR A 62 -7.16 10.60 -10.48
N VAL A 63 -7.30 9.52 -11.25
CA VAL A 63 -8.52 8.72 -11.34
C VAL A 63 -8.29 7.34 -10.73
N LEU A 64 -9.06 6.99 -9.72
CA LEU A 64 -9.07 5.67 -9.08
C LEU A 64 -10.41 4.98 -9.36
N ASP A 65 -10.36 3.88 -10.10
CA ASP A 65 -11.53 3.04 -10.42
C ASP A 65 -12.69 3.86 -11.02
N GLY A 66 -12.36 4.80 -11.90
CA GLY A 66 -13.31 5.69 -12.57
C GLY A 66 -13.77 6.91 -11.76
N VAL A 67 -13.26 7.10 -10.54
CA VAL A 67 -13.57 8.26 -9.68
C VAL A 67 -12.41 9.26 -9.77
N ASP A 68 -12.71 10.52 -10.10
CA ASP A 68 -11.73 11.61 -10.04
C ASP A 68 -11.51 12.02 -8.59
N ILE A 69 -10.28 11.85 -8.12
CA ILE A 69 -9.91 12.10 -6.72
C ILE A 69 -9.88 13.58 -6.39
N ALA A 70 -9.58 14.45 -7.36
CA ALA A 70 -9.54 15.90 -7.14
C ALA A 70 -10.92 16.50 -6.84
N GLU A 71 -12.00 15.84 -7.29
CA GLU A 71 -13.38 16.29 -7.07
C GLU A 71 -13.97 15.78 -5.74
N CYS A 72 -13.24 14.91 -5.01
CA CYS A 72 -13.74 14.27 -3.80
C CYS A 72 -13.59 15.15 -2.57
N THR A 73 -14.61 15.16 -1.71
CA THR A 73 -14.53 15.71 -0.37
C THR A 73 -13.71 14.81 0.55
N ASP A 74 -13.21 15.33 1.68
CA ASP A 74 -12.46 14.55 2.69
C ASP A 74 -13.22 13.31 3.18
N LYS A 75 -14.55 13.42 3.26
CA LYS A 75 -15.42 12.31 3.66
C LYS A 75 -15.45 11.20 2.59
N GLU A 76 -15.52 11.59 1.33
CA GLU A 76 -15.49 10.66 0.19
C GLU A 76 -14.11 10.01 0.06
N LEU A 77 -13.03 10.79 0.23
CA LEU A 77 -11.66 10.26 0.28
C LEU A 77 -11.48 9.23 1.40
N SER A 78 -12.04 9.50 2.59
CA SER A 78 -12.00 8.55 3.71
C SER A 78 -12.74 7.25 3.39
N LEU A 79 -13.87 7.32 2.69
CA LEU A 79 -14.62 6.14 2.25
C LEU A 79 -13.84 5.37 1.18
N ILE A 80 -13.31 6.06 0.17
CA ILE A 80 -12.47 5.48 -0.88
C ILE A 80 -11.28 4.73 -0.28
N ARG A 81 -10.55 5.34 0.67
CA ARG A 81 -9.45 4.69 1.37
C ARG A 81 -9.89 3.39 2.05
N SER A 82 -11.02 3.43 2.76
CA SER A 82 -11.49 2.26 3.51
C SER A 82 -12.01 1.12 2.61
N GLU A 83 -12.57 1.44 1.44
CA GLU A 83 -13.22 0.47 0.56
C GLU A 83 -12.33 -0.03 -0.59
N LYS A 84 -11.47 0.86 -1.12
CA LYS A 84 -10.74 0.57 -2.36
C LYS A 84 -9.26 0.28 -2.16
N ILE A 85 -8.66 0.69 -1.02
CA ILE A 85 -7.22 0.64 -0.80
C ILE A 85 -6.90 -0.09 0.50
N GLY A 86 -6.08 -1.13 0.39
CA GLY A 86 -5.46 -1.81 1.52
C GLY A 86 -4.01 -1.37 1.66
N PHE A 87 -3.62 -0.93 2.85
CA PHE A 87 -2.25 -0.51 3.14
C PHE A 87 -1.49 -1.58 3.92
N VAL A 88 -0.25 -1.83 3.49
CA VAL A 88 0.73 -2.67 4.16
C VAL A 88 2.01 -1.86 4.34
N PHE A 89 2.33 -1.45 5.55
CA PHE A 89 3.49 -0.60 5.85
C PHE A 89 4.66 -1.39 6.42
N GLN A 90 5.86 -0.86 6.29
CA GLN A 90 7.09 -1.40 6.86
C GLN A 90 7.01 -1.55 8.38
N GLN A 91 6.39 -0.61 9.09
CA GLN A 91 6.23 -0.61 10.56
C GLN A 91 4.95 -1.30 11.05
N PHE A 92 4.29 -2.10 10.19
CA PHE A 92 3.04 -2.83 10.46
C PHE A 92 1.84 -1.93 10.82
N ASN A 93 2.04 -0.84 11.55
CA ASN A 93 1.03 0.13 12.00
C ASN A 93 -0.17 -0.57 12.66
N LEU A 94 0.13 -1.47 13.59
CA LEU A 94 -0.86 -2.14 14.44
C LEU A 94 -1.06 -1.33 15.73
N LEU A 95 -2.28 -1.35 16.26
CA LEU A 95 -2.60 -0.76 17.55
C LEU A 95 -2.25 -1.78 18.65
N ASP A 96 -1.25 -1.47 19.48
CA ASP A 96 -0.71 -2.37 20.51
C ASP A 96 -1.73 -2.75 21.58
N SER A 97 -2.72 -1.89 21.82
CA SER A 97 -3.81 -2.13 22.78
C SER A 97 -4.85 -3.14 22.29
N MET A 98 -4.86 -3.42 20.98
CA MET A 98 -5.82 -4.28 20.30
C MET A 98 -5.23 -5.64 19.97
N SER A 99 -6.07 -6.68 19.95
CA SER A 99 -5.73 -8.01 19.43
C SER A 99 -5.54 -7.99 17.90
N ALA A 100 -5.01 -9.09 17.34
CA ALA A 100 -4.90 -9.26 15.90
C ALA A 100 -6.28 -9.16 15.21
N LEU A 101 -7.30 -9.78 15.79
CA LEU A 101 -8.68 -9.70 15.28
C LEU A 101 -9.19 -8.27 15.25
N GLU A 102 -9.07 -7.53 16.36
CA GLU A 102 -9.53 -6.16 16.48
C GLU A 102 -8.77 -5.22 15.51
N ASN A 103 -7.47 -5.41 15.32
CA ASN A 103 -6.69 -4.67 14.31
C ASN A 103 -7.20 -4.90 12.89
N VAL A 104 -7.60 -6.13 12.56
CA VAL A 104 -8.13 -6.47 11.24
C VAL A 104 -9.56 -5.97 11.04
N GLU A 105 -10.34 -5.83 12.12
CA GLU A 105 -11.68 -5.25 12.06
C GLU A 105 -11.71 -3.74 11.77
N LEU A 106 -10.63 -3.00 12.05
CA LEU A 106 -10.61 -1.53 11.99
C LEU A 106 -11.17 -0.94 10.69
N PRO A 107 -10.72 -1.32 9.49
CA PRO A 107 -11.24 -0.77 8.24
C PRO A 107 -12.73 -1.05 8.06
N LEU A 108 -13.22 -2.18 8.55
CA LEU A 108 -14.63 -2.59 8.43
C LEU A 108 -15.57 -1.73 9.29
N ILE A 109 -15.04 -1.10 10.35
CA ILE A 109 -15.80 -0.13 11.16
C ILE A 109 -16.10 1.11 10.32
N TYR A 110 -15.12 1.62 9.57
CA TYR A 110 -15.30 2.77 8.69
C TYR A 110 -16.24 2.45 7.52
N GLN A 111 -16.27 1.21 7.05
CA GLN A 111 -17.21 0.70 6.05
C GLN A 111 -18.63 0.45 6.60
N ARG A 112 -18.85 0.70 7.89
CA ARG A 112 -20.15 0.57 8.59
C ARG A 112 -20.75 -0.84 8.57
N HIS A 113 -19.91 -1.88 8.46
CA HIS A 113 -20.37 -3.26 8.61
C HIS A 113 -20.87 -3.53 10.03
N SER A 114 -21.86 -4.42 10.16
CA SER A 114 -22.33 -4.89 11.46
C SER A 114 -21.20 -5.61 12.22
N GLN A 115 -21.26 -5.60 13.57
CA GLN A 115 -20.23 -6.27 14.37
C GLN A 115 -20.04 -7.74 13.99
N ARG A 116 -21.12 -8.45 13.70
CA ARG A 116 -21.07 -9.84 13.27
C ARG A 116 -20.28 -10.01 11.97
N GLU A 117 -20.60 -9.20 10.95
CA GLU A 117 -19.90 -9.24 9.65
C GLU A 117 -18.43 -8.89 9.78
N ARG A 118 -18.07 -7.86 10.61
CA ARG A 118 -16.68 -7.49 10.85
C ARG A 118 -15.89 -8.65 11.41
N ILE A 119 -16.40 -9.30 12.48
CA ILE A 119 -15.75 -10.44 13.11
C ILE A 119 -15.57 -11.59 12.13
N GLU A 120 -16.61 -11.92 11.34
CA GLU A 120 -16.54 -13.02 10.37
C GLU A 120 -15.50 -12.73 9.27
N ARG A 121 -15.49 -11.53 8.69
CA ARG A 121 -14.51 -11.13 7.67
C ARG A 121 -13.09 -11.09 8.23
N ALA A 122 -12.90 -10.54 9.42
CA ALA A 122 -11.58 -10.47 10.06
C ALA A 122 -11.02 -11.86 10.36
N LYS A 123 -11.86 -12.81 10.82
CA LYS A 123 -11.46 -14.21 11.02
C LYS A 123 -11.03 -14.87 9.71
N LEU A 124 -11.82 -14.71 8.63
CA LEU A 124 -11.46 -15.26 7.33
C LEU A 124 -10.13 -14.69 6.81
N ALA A 125 -9.92 -13.38 6.95
CA ALA A 125 -8.67 -12.76 6.54
C ALA A 125 -7.46 -13.25 7.36
N LEU A 126 -7.61 -13.43 8.68
CA LEU A 126 -6.56 -14.01 9.53
C LEU A 126 -6.26 -15.48 9.19
N ASP A 127 -7.28 -16.25 8.86
CA ASP A 127 -7.11 -17.64 8.41
C ASP A 127 -6.34 -17.70 7.07
N GLN A 128 -6.65 -16.80 6.11
CA GLN A 128 -5.97 -16.71 4.82
C GLN A 128 -4.46 -16.47 4.97
N VAL A 129 -4.05 -15.70 5.97
CA VAL A 129 -2.63 -15.43 6.25
C VAL A 129 -1.99 -16.41 7.23
N GLY A 130 -2.72 -17.47 7.66
CA GLY A 130 -2.23 -18.52 8.55
C GLY A 130 -2.15 -18.12 10.02
N LEU A 131 -3.00 -17.18 10.47
CA LEU A 131 -3.04 -16.67 11.84
C LEU A 131 -4.35 -17.02 12.59
N GLY A 132 -5.11 -18.01 12.12
CA GLY A 132 -6.37 -18.42 12.74
C GLY A 132 -6.27 -18.80 14.23
N ASN A 133 -5.13 -19.36 14.64
CA ASN A 133 -4.85 -19.70 16.04
C ASN A 133 -4.23 -18.55 16.85
N ARG A 134 -4.09 -17.35 16.29
CA ARG A 134 -3.45 -16.16 16.89
C ARG A 134 -4.37 -14.95 16.97
N MET A 135 -5.64 -15.08 16.67
CA MET A 135 -6.61 -13.98 16.56
C MET A 135 -6.69 -13.10 17.81
N GLN A 136 -6.52 -13.70 19.00
CA GLN A 136 -6.60 -12.99 20.29
C GLN A 136 -5.26 -12.47 20.80
N HIS A 137 -4.15 -12.72 20.07
CA HIS A 137 -2.84 -12.23 20.46
C HIS A 137 -2.73 -10.72 20.17
N ARG A 138 -2.06 -9.99 21.05
CA ARG A 138 -1.69 -8.59 20.85
C ARG A 138 -0.38 -8.51 20.05
N PRO A 139 -0.09 -7.36 19.38
CA PRO A 139 1.15 -7.20 18.62
C PRO A 139 2.41 -7.58 19.40
N SER A 140 2.51 -7.24 20.69
CA SER A 140 3.64 -7.59 21.56
C SER A 140 3.85 -9.12 21.77
N GLN A 141 2.86 -9.93 21.45
CA GLN A 141 2.89 -11.40 21.56
C GLN A 141 3.15 -12.08 20.20
N LEU A 142 3.35 -11.30 19.13
CA LEU A 142 3.55 -11.77 17.77
C LEU A 142 4.97 -11.46 17.31
N SER A 143 5.56 -12.36 16.51
CA SER A 143 6.80 -12.05 15.80
C SER A 143 6.57 -10.98 14.73
N GLY A 144 7.64 -10.30 14.25
CA GLY A 144 7.53 -9.30 13.18
C GLY A 144 6.83 -9.82 11.92
N GLY A 145 7.16 -11.04 11.48
CA GLY A 145 6.48 -11.67 10.35
C GLY A 145 5.00 -11.97 10.62
N GLN A 146 4.62 -12.29 11.87
CA GLN A 146 3.21 -12.45 12.25
C GLN A 146 2.49 -11.11 12.29
N GLN A 147 3.11 -10.05 12.81
CA GLN A 147 2.57 -8.70 12.78
C GLN A 147 2.32 -8.21 11.35
N GLN A 148 3.26 -8.48 10.44
CA GLN A 148 3.10 -8.14 9.02
C GLN A 148 1.96 -8.93 8.37
N ARG A 149 1.78 -10.20 8.71
CA ARG A 149 0.62 -10.98 8.28
C ARG A 149 -0.70 -10.40 8.81
N VAL A 150 -0.74 -9.87 10.03
CA VAL A 150 -1.93 -9.15 10.56
C VAL A 150 -2.19 -7.89 9.72
N ALA A 151 -1.16 -7.11 9.37
CA ALA A 151 -1.31 -5.94 8.51
C ALA A 151 -1.84 -6.30 7.11
N ILE A 152 -1.36 -7.40 6.52
CA ILE A 152 -1.89 -7.93 5.26
C ILE A 152 -3.35 -8.39 5.43
N ALA A 153 -3.68 -9.13 6.49
CA ALA A 153 -5.05 -9.56 6.77
C ALA A 153 -5.99 -8.36 6.92
N ARG A 154 -5.54 -7.26 7.54
CA ARG A 154 -6.28 -6.00 7.63
C ARG A 154 -6.61 -5.42 6.25
N ALA A 155 -5.65 -5.45 5.33
CA ALA A 155 -5.88 -5.02 3.95
C ALA A 155 -6.87 -5.94 3.20
N LEU A 156 -6.81 -7.26 3.44
CA LEU A 156 -7.70 -8.24 2.80
C LEU A 156 -9.13 -8.16 3.33
N ALA A 157 -9.33 -7.94 4.63
CA ALA A 157 -10.63 -7.90 5.28
C ALA A 157 -11.53 -6.80 4.69
N SER A 158 -10.96 -5.66 4.29
CA SER A 158 -11.69 -4.55 3.66
C SER A 158 -12.22 -4.87 2.26
N ASN A 159 -11.84 -6.00 1.68
CA ASN A 159 -12.16 -6.40 0.30
C ASN A 159 -11.69 -5.35 -0.72
N SER A 160 -10.65 -4.58 -0.39
CA SER A 160 -10.02 -3.62 -1.29
C SER A 160 -9.33 -4.36 -2.43
N ARG A 161 -9.49 -3.84 -3.65
CA ARG A 161 -8.87 -4.44 -4.85
C ARG A 161 -7.44 -3.95 -5.08
N VAL A 162 -7.05 -2.86 -4.44
CA VAL A 162 -5.71 -2.28 -4.53
C VAL A 162 -5.00 -2.50 -3.19
N ILE A 163 -3.81 -3.06 -3.24
CA ILE A 163 -2.91 -3.20 -2.09
C ILE A 163 -1.68 -2.33 -2.37
N LEU A 164 -1.46 -1.33 -1.51
CA LEU A 164 -0.26 -0.50 -1.51
C LEU A 164 0.66 -1.03 -0.41
N ALA A 165 1.80 -1.59 -0.78
CA ALA A 165 2.76 -2.20 0.13
C ALA A 165 4.07 -1.38 0.14
N ASP A 166 4.36 -0.70 1.25
CA ASP A 166 5.56 0.10 1.45
C ASP A 166 6.59 -0.69 2.24
N GLU A 167 7.67 -1.10 1.57
CA GLU A 167 8.78 -1.87 2.15
C GLU A 167 8.30 -3.03 3.07
N PRO A 168 7.40 -3.91 2.59
CA PRO A 168 6.69 -4.86 3.46
C PRO A 168 7.59 -5.88 4.16
N THR A 169 8.86 -5.95 3.79
CA THR A 169 9.87 -6.85 4.38
C THR A 169 11.01 -6.12 5.09
N GLY A 170 11.02 -4.79 5.09
CA GLY A 170 12.15 -3.98 5.56
C GLY A 170 12.52 -4.18 7.04
N ASN A 171 11.56 -4.56 7.88
CA ASN A 171 11.77 -4.81 9.32
C ASN A 171 11.78 -6.30 9.69
N LEU A 172 11.97 -7.20 8.70
CA LEU A 172 11.89 -8.64 8.91
C LEU A 172 13.24 -9.32 8.67
N ASP A 173 13.46 -10.45 9.35
CA ASP A 173 14.53 -11.36 8.98
C ASP A 173 14.27 -11.98 7.58
N SER A 174 15.33 -12.47 6.93
CA SER A 174 15.26 -12.99 5.55
C SER A 174 14.23 -14.11 5.35
N LYS A 175 14.04 -14.98 6.36
CA LYS A 175 13.07 -16.08 6.28
C LYS A 175 11.64 -15.53 6.33
N SER A 176 11.35 -14.68 7.31
CA SER A 176 10.05 -14.03 7.46
C SER A 176 9.74 -13.15 6.24
N GLY A 177 10.73 -12.41 5.74
CA GLY A 177 10.60 -11.59 4.53
C GLY A 177 10.20 -12.44 3.31
N ASN A 178 10.89 -13.55 3.07
CA ASN A 178 10.54 -14.47 1.98
C ASN A 178 9.12 -15.04 2.10
N ASP A 179 8.69 -15.36 3.32
CA ASP A 179 7.34 -15.86 3.55
C ASP A 179 6.27 -14.79 3.28
N ILE A 180 6.54 -13.52 3.61
CA ILE A 180 5.66 -12.40 3.28
C ILE A 180 5.61 -12.17 1.77
N MET A 181 6.75 -12.20 1.07
CA MET A 181 6.75 -12.03 -0.39
C MET A 181 6.01 -13.15 -1.12
N ARG A 182 6.14 -14.40 -0.66
CA ARG A 182 5.32 -15.51 -1.19
C ARG A 182 3.82 -15.32 -0.95
N LEU A 183 3.44 -14.69 0.16
CA LEU A 183 2.05 -14.37 0.44
C LEU A 183 1.54 -13.28 -0.52
N ILE A 184 2.33 -12.22 -0.74
CA ILE A 184 2.00 -11.13 -1.68
C ILE A 184 1.90 -11.67 -3.12
N ASP A 185 2.82 -12.52 -3.52
CA ASP A 185 2.82 -13.16 -4.84
C ASP A 185 1.53 -13.99 -5.07
N LYS A 186 1.14 -14.81 -4.10
CA LYS A 186 -0.16 -15.53 -4.14
C LYS A 186 -1.37 -14.61 -4.23
N LEU A 187 -1.32 -13.42 -3.63
CA LEU A 187 -2.40 -12.44 -3.72
C LEU A 187 -2.47 -11.84 -5.14
N SER A 188 -1.33 -11.64 -5.80
CA SER A 188 -1.30 -11.18 -7.20
C SER A 188 -2.01 -12.14 -8.14
N GLU A 189 -1.95 -13.45 -7.87
CA GLU A 189 -2.68 -14.48 -8.61
C GLU A 189 -4.19 -14.50 -8.33
N GLN A 190 -4.66 -13.85 -7.25
CA GLN A 190 -6.05 -13.79 -6.82
C GLN A 190 -6.80 -12.53 -7.25
N ASN A 191 -6.36 -11.89 -8.35
CA ASN A 191 -6.97 -10.69 -8.92
C ASN A 191 -6.86 -9.42 -8.04
N TYR A 192 -5.87 -9.34 -7.14
CA TYR A 192 -5.52 -8.08 -6.49
C TYR A 192 -4.61 -7.24 -7.39
N THR A 193 -4.82 -5.94 -7.40
CA THR A 193 -3.87 -4.99 -7.97
C THR A 193 -2.88 -4.63 -6.88
N ILE A 194 -1.59 -4.89 -7.08
CA ILE A 194 -0.57 -4.72 -6.06
C ILE A 194 0.44 -3.67 -6.52
N VAL A 195 0.66 -2.68 -5.68
CA VAL A 195 1.74 -1.71 -5.84
C VAL A 195 2.73 -1.90 -4.70
N LEU A 196 3.90 -2.38 -5.03
CA LEU A 196 4.98 -2.66 -4.10
C LEU A 196 6.03 -1.55 -4.20
N ILE A 197 6.26 -0.84 -3.10
CA ILE A 197 7.36 0.12 -3.01
C ILE A 197 8.52 -0.56 -2.32
N THR A 198 9.67 -0.56 -2.95
CA THR A 198 10.88 -1.17 -2.41
C THR A 198 12.14 -0.54 -2.99
N HIS A 199 13.24 -0.61 -2.24
CA HIS A 199 14.59 -0.31 -2.72
C HIS A 199 15.40 -1.60 -2.99
N ASN A 200 14.78 -2.78 -2.83
CA ASN A 200 15.41 -4.08 -3.04
C ASN A 200 15.03 -4.63 -4.41
N ASP A 201 16.00 -4.71 -5.31
CA ASP A 201 15.81 -5.19 -6.69
C ASP A 201 15.32 -6.65 -6.76
N ASP A 202 15.78 -7.53 -5.86
CA ASP A 202 15.34 -8.93 -5.86
C ASP A 202 13.85 -9.06 -5.51
N VAL A 203 13.37 -8.19 -4.62
CA VAL A 203 11.96 -8.09 -4.24
C VAL A 203 11.14 -7.48 -5.39
N ALA A 204 11.67 -6.46 -6.05
CA ALA A 204 11.02 -5.81 -7.19
C ALA A 204 10.81 -6.75 -8.39
N ARG A 205 11.75 -7.67 -8.63
CA ARG A 205 11.67 -8.66 -9.74
C ARG A 205 10.51 -9.65 -9.62
N LEU A 206 9.84 -9.72 -8.48
CA LEU A 206 8.61 -10.51 -8.33
C LEU A 206 7.39 -9.85 -9.01
N ALA A 207 7.46 -8.55 -9.26
CA ALA A 207 6.41 -7.82 -9.93
C ALA A 207 6.42 -8.06 -11.46
N GLN A 208 5.27 -7.92 -12.08
CA GLN A 208 5.10 -8.04 -13.54
C GLN A 208 5.73 -6.85 -14.29
N ARG A 209 5.81 -5.68 -13.63
CA ARG A 209 6.42 -4.46 -14.16
C ARG A 209 7.12 -3.71 -13.03
N ILE A 210 8.27 -3.12 -13.37
CA ILE A 210 9.00 -2.23 -12.46
C ILE A 210 8.93 -0.82 -13.03
N VAL A 211 8.66 0.15 -12.16
CA VAL A 211 8.69 1.59 -12.44
C VAL A 211 9.76 2.20 -11.55
N TYR A 212 10.63 3.00 -12.11
CA TYR A 212 11.70 3.67 -11.39
C TYR A 212 11.31 5.11 -11.06
N VAL A 213 11.60 5.53 -9.83
CA VAL A 213 11.36 6.90 -9.37
C VAL A 213 12.69 7.57 -9.08
N ARG A 214 12.94 8.72 -9.72
CA ARG A 214 14.10 9.57 -9.46
C ARG A 214 13.70 11.03 -9.52
N ASP A 215 14.05 11.78 -8.49
CA ASP A 215 13.78 13.22 -8.36
C ASP A 215 12.32 13.61 -8.69
N GLY A 216 11.38 12.81 -8.17
CA GLY A 216 9.95 13.02 -8.34
C GLY A 216 9.36 12.59 -9.69
N ARG A 217 10.18 12.07 -10.61
CA ARG A 217 9.78 11.62 -11.96
C ARG A 217 9.74 10.10 -12.04
N LEU A 218 8.94 9.59 -12.97
CA LEU A 218 8.75 8.16 -13.19
C LEU A 218 9.33 7.73 -14.53
N PHE A 219 9.97 6.54 -14.53
CA PHE A 219 10.65 5.96 -15.69
C PHE A 219 10.30 4.48 -15.81
N ASP A 220 10.17 3.99 -17.04
CA ASP A 220 9.90 2.56 -17.29
C ASP A 220 11.18 1.71 -17.26
N THR A 221 12.36 2.33 -17.40
CA THR A 221 13.66 1.62 -17.34
C THR A 221 14.62 2.31 -16.39
N LEU A 222 15.56 1.52 -15.83
CA LEU A 222 16.62 2.05 -14.97
C LEU A 222 17.57 2.96 -15.74
N GLU A 223 17.83 2.63 -17.02
CA GLU A 223 18.71 3.42 -17.89
C GLU A 223 18.16 4.85 -18.12
N GLU A 224 16.85 4.98 -18.33
CA GLU A 224 16.18 6.28 -18.42
C GLU A 224 16.27 7.06 -17.11
N ALA A 225 16.07 6.38 -15.97
CA ALA A 225 16.18 6.99 -14.65
C ALA A 225 17.61 7.46 -14.33
N ASP A 226 18.63 6.73 -14.76
CA ASP A 226 20.05 7.07 -14.52
C ASP A 226 20.59 8.15 -15.48
N ALA A 227 19.85 8.49 -16.54
CA ALA A 227 20.20 9.53 -17.49
C ALA A 227 19.83 10.95 -17.03
N VAL A 228 19.08 11.08 -15.94
CA VAL A 228 18.62 12.33 -15.30
C VAL A 228 19.48 12.63 -14.08
#